data_11025aa7a0ae060fa63a98019c0d0022
#
_entry.id   11025aa7a0ae060fa63a98019c0d0022
#
_cell.length_a   1.000
_cell.length_b   1.000
_cell.length_c   1.000
_cell.angle_alpha   90.00
_cell.angle_beta   90.00
_cell.angle_gamma   90.00
#
_symmetry.space_group_name_H-M   'P 1'
#
loop_
_entity.id
_entity.type
_entity.pdbx_description
1 polymer ?
#
loop_
_entity_poly.entity_id
_entity_poly.type
_entity_poly.pdbx_seq_one_letter_code
_entity_poly.pdbx_strand_id
1 'polypeptide(L)'
;MISAQQLQHRRFDLWSNKLRITPAELNSAFMMAMAEICAPIDGAVNLLNALKDRAKLGIITNGFIELQQVRLERTGLREHFELLVISEEVGVAKPHRDIFEHALTLMGSPRRENVLMVGDNPDSDILGGINAGLDTCWLNRDNKPTPDGIIPKYQVGSLWNLEQLLSKSYFK
;
A
#
# COMPACT_ATOMS: atom_id res chain seq x y z
N MET A 1 12.15 -11.12 19.97
CA MET A 1 11.34 -10.40 18.96
C MET A 1 10.48 -11.46 18.25
N ILE A 2 9.17 -11.23 18.04
CA ILE A 2 8.29 -12.20 17.38
C ILE A 2 8.42 -11.99 15.86
N SER A 3 8.61 -13.07 15.07
CA SER A 3 8.69 -12.97 13.62
C SER A 3 7.32 -12.65 12.99
N ALA A 4 7.30 -12.11 11.75
CA ALA A 4 6.06 -11.86 11.00
C ALA A 4 5.23 -13.15 10.85
N GLN A 5 5.87 -14.27 10.56
CA GLN A 5 5.22 -15.58 10.46
C GLN A 5 4.60 -16.02 11.79
N GLN A 6 5.27 -15.83 12.91
CA GLN A 6 4.71 -16.12 14.23
C GLN A 6 3.49 -15.24 14.54
N LEU A 7 3.51 -13.97 14.14
CA LEU A 7 2.37 -13.07 14.27
C LEU A 7 1.17 -13.52 13.41
N GLN A 8 1.44 -13.95 12.18
CA GLN A 8 0.43 -14.49 11.28
C GLN A 8 -0.27 -15.72 11.87
N HIS A 9 0.50 -16.65 12.43
CA HIS A 9 -0.05 -17.87 13.02
C HIS A 9 -0.84 -17.58 14.29
N ARG A 10 -0.36 -16.72 15.19
CA ARG A 10 -1.01 -16.39 16.46
C ARG A 10 -2.44 -15.88 16.32
N ARG A 11 -2.75 -15.15 15.25
CA ARG A 11 -4.13 -14.68 15.01
C ARG A 11 -5.13 -15.83 14.86
N PHE A 12 -4.65 -17.03 14.56
CA PHE A 12 -5.49 -18.21 14.37
C PHE A 12 -5.50 -19.19 15.57
N ASP A 13 -4.75 -18.93 16.65
CA ASP A 13 -4.63 -19.84 17.78
C ASP A 13 -6.00 -20.25 18.36
N LEU A 14 -6.92 -19.29 18.53
CA LEU A 14 -8.26 -19.55 19.05
C LEU A 14 -9.07 -20.48 18.11
N TRP A 15 -9.00 -20.23 16.81
CA TRP A 15 -9.74 -20.99 15.81
C TRP A 15 -9.10 -22.36 15.55
N SER A 16 -7.79 -22.44 15.58
CA SER A 16 -7.02 -23.66 15.50
C SER A 16 -7.51 -24.70 16.55
N ASN A 17 -7.61 -24.28 17.80
CA ASN A 17 -8.10 -25.13 18.87
C ASN A 17 -9.55 -25.60 18.67
N LYS A 18 -10.43 -24.70 18.17
CA LYS A 18 -11.84 -25.03 17.92
C LYS A 18 -12.04 -25.96 16.73
N LEU A 19 -11.26 -25.77 15.68
CA LEU A 19 -11.42 -26.50 14.41
C LEU A 19 -10.54 -27.74 14.32
N ARG A 20 -9.62 -27.94 15.26
CA ARG A 20 -8.60 -29.00 15.26
C ARG A 20 -7.72 -28.98 14.00
N ILE A 21 -7.38 -27.79 13.54
CA ILE A 21 -6.53 -27.49 12.39
C ILE A 21 -5.37 -26.66 12.91
N THR A 22 -4.17 -26.84 12.43
CA THR A 22 -3.02 -26.05 12.88
C THR A 22 -3.12 -24.56 12.49
N PRO A 23 -2.54 -23.64 13.27
CA PRO A 23 -2.50 -22.21 12.89
C PRO A 23 -1.86 -21.98 11.53
N ALA A 24 -0.88 -22.80 11.14
CA ALA A 24 -0.22 -22.72 9.84
C ALA A 24 -1.17 -23.09 8.69
N GLU A 25 -1.93 -24.18 8.81
CA GLU A 25 -2.94 -24.58 7.82
C GLU A 25 -4.04 -23.53 7.67
N LEU A 26 -4.53 -22.96 8.78
CA LEU A 26 -5.52 -21.88 8.75
C LEU A 26 -4.95 -20.62 8.11
N ASN A 27 -3.68 -20.27 8.39
CA ASN A 27 -3.02 -19.15 7.74
C ASN A 27 -2.88 -19.39 6.23
N SER A 28 -2.48 -20.58 5.81
CA SER A 28 -2.36 -20.93 4.39
C SER A 28 -3.72 -20.82 3.67
N ALA A 29 -4.77 -21.39 4.23
CA ALA A 29 -6.12 -21.29 3.67
C ALA A 29 -6.59 -19.82 3.59
N PHE A 30 -6.34 -19.02 4.63
CA PHE A 30 -6.65 -17.60 4.61
C PHE A 30 -5.89 -16.84 3.52
N MET A 31 -4.60 -17.09 3.36
CA MET A 31 -3.78 -16.44 2.33
C MET A 31 -4.25 -16.81 0.92
N MET A 32 -4.61 -18.07 0.69
CA MET A 32 -5.19 -18.53 -0.58
C MET A 32 -6.52 -17.83 -0.86
N ALA A 33 -7.45 -17.80 0.10
CA ALA A 33 -8.72 -17.12 -0.06
C ALA A 33 -8.54 -15.62 -0.34
N MET A 34 -7.63 -14.95 0.38
CA MET A 34 -7.31 -13.53 0.16
C MET A 34 -6.69 -13.26 -1.22
N ALA A 35 -5.97 -14.22 -1.76
CA ALA A 35 -5.44 -14.14 -3.11
C ALA A 35 -6.54 -14.38 -4.17
N GLU A 36 -7.50 -15.25 -3.89
CA GLU A 36 -8.61 -15.55 -4.81
C GLU A 36 -9.60 -14.39 -4.97
N ILE A 37 -9.93 -13.72 -3.88
CA ILE A 37 -10.92 -12.63 -3.87
C ILE A 37 -10.33 -11.27 -4.22
N CYS A 38 -9.01 -11.18 -4.50
CA CYS A 38 -8.40 -9.89 -4.84
C CYS A 38 -8.91 -9.36 -6.18
N ALA A 39 -9.32 -8.10 -6.19
CA ALA A 39 -9.67 -7.37 -7.40
C ALA A 39 -9.15 -5.94 -7.30
N PRO A 40 -8.78 -5.31 -8.42
CA PRO A 40 -8.48 -3.89 -8.44
C PRO A 40 -9.70 -3.09 -7.97
N ILE A 41 -9.50 -2.07 -7.18
CA ILE A 41 -10.58 -1.14 -6.83
C ILE A 41 -10.98 -0.32 -8.05
N ASP A 42 -12.21 0.20 -8.03
CA ASP A 42 -12.75 0.98 -9.13
C ASP A 42 -11.83 2.18 -9.50
N GLY A 43 -11.61 2.36 -10.80
CA GLY A 43 -10.70 3.38 -11.34
C GLY A 43 -9.22 3.00 -11.33
N ALA A 44 -8.79 1.89 -10.69
CA ALA A 44 -7.37 1.56 -10.56
C ALA A 44 -6.70 1.33 -11.92
N VAL A 45 -7.26 0.50 -12.76
CA VAL A 45 -6.70 0.18 -14.09
C VAL A 45 -6.65 1.45 -14.97
N ASN A 46 -7.70 2.27 -14.93
CA ASN A 46 -7.77 3.52 -15.69
C ASN A 46 -6.68 4.49 -15.26
N LEU A 47 -6.54 4.71 -13.94
CA LEU A 47 -5.51 5.58 -13.40
C LEU A 47 -4.10 5.11 -13.76
N LEU A 48 -3.80 3.81 -13.60
CA LEU A 48 -2.49 3.24 -13.92
C LEU A 48 -2.16 3.42 -15.40
N ASN A 49 -3.12 3.19 -16.29
CA ASN A 49 -2.96 3.43 -17.73
C ASN A 49 -2.75 4.91 -18.04
N ALA A 50 -3.46 5.82 -17.39
CA ALA A 50 -3.31 7.27 -17.57
C ALA A 50 -1.94 7.78 -17.09
N LEU A 51 -1.32 7.08 -16.13
CA LEU A 51 0.00 7.42 -15.57
C LEU A 51 1.16 6.77 -16.32
N LYS A 52 0.88 5.79 -17.19
CA LYS A 52 1.90 5.13 -18.00
C LYS A 52 2.71 6.17 -18.78
N ASP A 53 4.02 6.04 -18.77
CA ASP A 53 4.99 6.94 -19.41
C ASP A 53 4.98 8.41 -18.91
N ARG A 54 4.18 8.70 -17.87
CA ARG A 54 4.06 10.06 -17.28
C ARG A 54 4.59 10.13 -15.86
N ALA A 55 4.56 9.03 -15.13
CA ALA A 55 5.07 8.93 -13.76
C ALA A 55 5.66 7.56 -13.50
N LYS A 56 6.70 7.52 -12.69
CA LYS A 56 7.21 6.28 -12.10
C LYS A 56 6.35 5.88 -10.92
N LEU A 57 5.92 4.62 -10.88
CA LEU A 57 5.04 4.12 -9.84
C LEU A 57 5.75 3.09 -8.98
N GLY A 58 5.55 3.19 -7.66
CA GLY A 58 6.03 2.22 -6.68
C GLY A 58 4.96 1.89 -5.65
N ILE A 59 5.05 0.70 -5.08
CA ILE A 59 4.19 0.27 -3.98
C ILE A 59 5.03 0.18 -2.71
N ILE A 60 4.51 0.75 -1.60
CA ILE A 60 5.00 0.53 -0.24
C ILE A 60 3.87 -0.09 0.57
N THR A 61 4.05 -1.30 1.08
CA THR A 61 2.99 -2.04 1.79
C THR A 61 3.47 -2.64 3.12
N ASN A 62 2.60 -2.61 4.14
CA ASN A 62 2.76 -3.34 5.40
C ASN A 62 2.21 -4.77 5.30
N GLY A 63 1.98 -5.26 4.10
CA GLY A 63 1.49 -6.62 3.86
C GLY A 63 2.57 -7.69 3.94
N PHE A 64 2.19 -8.91 3.58
CA PHE A 64 3.07 -10.07 3.56
C PHE A 64 3.58 -10.34 2.14
N ILE A 65 4.84 -10.74 2.02
CA ILE A 65 5.53 -10.96 0.74
C ILE A 65 4.70 -11.84 -0.20
N GLU A 66 4.39 -13.05 0.23
CA GLU A 66 3.67 -14.03 -0.58
C GLU A 66 2.34 -13.51 -1.10
N LEU A 67 1.56 -12.81 -0.24
CA LEU A 67 0.24 -12.32 -0.62
C LEU A 67 0.31 -11.14 -1.61
N GLN A 68 1.26 -10.23 -1.44
CA GLN A 68 1.35 -9.05 -2.31
C GLN A 68 1.80 -9.42 -3.73
N GLN A 69 2.76 -10.32 -3.85
CA GLN A 69 3.23 -10.83 -5.14
C GLN A 69 2.09 -11.51 -5.89
N VAL A 70 1.42 -12.49 -5.26
CA VAL A 70 0.31 -13.22 -5.89
C VAL A 70 -0.84 -12.28 -6.30
N ARG A 71 -1.16 -11.27 -5.48
CA ARG A 71 -2.20 -10.27 -5.82
C ARG A 71 -1.86 -9.47 -7.06
N LEU A 72 -0.64 -8.97 -7.17
CA LEU A 72 -0.20 -8.18 -8.32
C LEU A 72 -0.18 -9.02 -9.61
N GLU A 73 0.27 -10.27 -9.52
CA GLU A 73 0.27 -11.21 -10.65
C GLU A 73 -1.17 -11.53 -11.11
N ARG A 74 -2.04 -11.92 -10.19
CA ARG A 74 -3.44 -12.28 -10.51
C ARG A 74 -4.25 -11.13 -11.08
N THR A 75 -3.98 -9.91 -10.64
CA THR A 75 -4.68 -8.72 -11.14
C THR A 75 -4.05 -8.17 -12.43
N GLY A 76 -2.90 -8.69 -12.85
CA GLY A 76 -2.15 -8.18 -14.01
C GLY A 76 -1.57 -6.79 -13.80
N LEU A 77 -1.48 -6.31 -12.55
CA LEU A 77 -1.05 -4.94 -12.25
C LEU A 77 0.46 -4.81 -12.02
N ARG A 78 1.20 -5.92 -11.93
CA ARG A 78 2.64 -5.92 -11.60
C ARG A 78 3.46 -5.05 -12.55
N GLU A 79 3.16 -5.10 -13.81
CA GLU A 79 3.86 -4.38 -14.89
C GLU A 79 3.79 -2.85 -14.79
N HIS A 80 2.81 -2.30 -14.04
CA HIS A 80 2.67 -0.87 -13.86
C HIS A 80 3.65 -0.28 -12.83
N PHE A 81 4.30 -1.11 -12.02
CA PHE A 81 5.11 -0.65 -10.90
C PHE A 81 6.59 -0.99 -11.08
N GLU A 82 7.46 0.02 -10.97
CA GLU A 82 8.92 -0.16 -11.03
C GLU A 82 9.45 -0.87 -9.79
N LEU A 83 8.79 -0.66 -8.63
CA LEU A 83 9.20 -1.31 -7.39
C LEU A 83 8.01 -1.73 -6.52
N LEU A 84 8.27 -2.75 -5.71
CA LEU A 84 7.38 -3.22 -4.66
C LEU A 84 8.21 -3.33 -3.37
N VAL A 85 7.92 -2.46 -2.40
CA VAL A 85 8.59 -2.44 -1.09
C VAL A 85 7.63 -3.01 -0.05
N ILE A 86 8.02 -4.10 0.57
CA ILE A 86 7.22 -4.82 1.56
C ILE A 86 7.90 -4.70 2.92
N SER A 87 7.16 -4.27 3.94
CA SER A 87 7.71 -4.04 5.29
C SER A 87 8.37 -5.28 5.89
N GLU A 88 7.89 -6.47 5.54
CA GLU A 88 8.46 -7.75 5.98
C GLU A 88 9.88 -7.97 5.43
N GLU A 89 10.17 -7.54 4.19
CA GLU A 89 11.50 -7.63 3.58
C GLU A 89 12.45 -6.58 4.15
N VAL A 90 11.95 -5.36 4.34
CA VAL A 90 12.77 -4.23 4.82
C VAL A 90 13.02 -4.29 6.33
N GLY A 91 12.16 -4.99 7.07
CA GLY A 91 12.20 -5.07 8.53
C GLY A 91 11.65 -3.84 9.24
N VAL A 92 11.06 -2.89 8.51
CA VAL A 92 10.43 -1.68 9.06
C VAL A 92 9.13 -1.38 8.31
N ALA A 93 8.10 -0.95 9.05
CA ALA A 93 6.76 -0.72 8.53
C ALA A 93 6.40 0.77 8.47
N LYS A 94 5.47 1.16 7.58
CA LYS A 94 4.81 2.47 7.63
C LYS A 94 4.10 2.64 8.98
N PRO A 95 4.14 3.80 9.64
CA PRO A 95 4.58 5.11 9.15
C PRO A 95 6.07 5.45 9.40
N HIS A 96 6.92 4.47 9.72
CA HIS A 96 8.32 4.75 9.96
C HIS A 96 8.98 5.32 8.70
N ARG A 97 9.77 6.40 8.87
CA ARG A 97 10.41 7.11 7.75
C ARG A 97 11.30 6.21 6.90
N ASP A 98 12.00 5.26 7.51
CA ASP A 98 13.04 4.47 6.82
C ASP A 98 12.50 3.62 5.68
N ILE A 99 11.25 3.14 5.73
CA ILE A 99 10.68 2.38 4.62
C ILE A 99 10.45 3.27 3.39
N PHE A 100 10.12 4.55 3.60
CA PHE A 100 9.98 5.53 2.51
C PHE A 100 11.35 5.91 1.94
N GLU A 101 12.37 6.11 2.80
CA GLU A 101 13.74 6.38 2.35
C GLU A 101 14.30 5.22 1.53
N HIS A 102 14.02 3.98 1.95
CA HIS A 102 14.38 2.80 1.17
C HIS A 102 13.72 2.81 -0.21
N ALA A 103 12.42 3.06 -0.29
CA ALA A 103 11.70 3.15 -1.56
C ALA A 103 12.23 4.28 -2.45
N LEU A 104 12.47 5.47 -1.88
CA LEU A 104 13.04 6.61 -2.61
C LEU A 104 14.42 6.30 -3.17
N THR A 105 15.27 5.61 -2.41
CA THR A 105 16.58 5.18 -2.87
C THR A 105 16.47 4.26 -4.08
N LEU A 106 15.59 3.28 -4.04
CA LEU A 106 15.32 2.36 -5.16
C LEU A 106 14.76 3.08 -6.40
N MET A 107 14.02 4.18 -6.21
CA MET A 107 13.49 5.02 -7.29
C MET A 107 14.52 6.02 -7.86
N GLY A 108 15.78 5.97 -7.42
CA GLY A 108 16.85 6.86 -7.88
C GLY A 108 16.89 8.20 -7.16
N SER A 109 16.40 8.26 -5.93
CA SER A 109 16.41 9.42 -5.03
C SER A 109 15.80 10.69 -5.67
N PRO A 110 14.57 10.65 -6.14
CA PRO A 110 13.90 11.82 -6.72
C PRO A 110 13.78 12.95 -5.68
N ARG A 111 13.67 14.19 -6.17
CA ARG A 111 13.38 15.33 -5.30
C ARG A 111 12.01 15.12 -4.65
N ARG A 112 11.92 15.36 -3.34
CA ARG A 112 10.71 15.02 -2.55
C ARG A 112 9.46 15.76 -3.01
N GLU A 113 9.61 17.00 -3.46
CA GLU A 113 8.52 17.78 -4.05
C GLU A 113 7.95 17.20 -5.36
N ASN A 114 8.65 16.25 -5.97
CA ASN A 114 8.18 15.50 -7.15
C ASN A 114 7.59 14.13 -6.81
N VAL A 115 7.41 13.84 -5.51
CA VAL A 115 6.91 12.54 -5.05
C VAL A 115 5.60 12.73 -4.31
N LEU A 116 4.58 11.99 -4.73
CA LEU A 116 3.28 11.96 -4.07
C LEU A 116 3.05 10.59 -3.44
N MET A 117 2.90 10.55 -2.12
CA MET A 117 2.41 9.37 -1.42
C MET A 117 0.88 9.33 -1.45
N VAL A 118 0.31 8.30 -2.05
CA VAL A 118 -1.13 8.07 -2.10
C VAL A 118 -1.48 6.85 -1.23
N GLY A 119 -2.43 6.98 -0.34
CA GLY A 119 -2.86 5.87 0.51
C GLY A 119 -4.22 6.10 1.15
N ASP A 120 -4.82 5.03 1.67
CA ASP A 120 -6.15 5.05 2.31
C ASP A 120 -6.10 5.06 3.83
N ASN A 121 -4.94 4.75 4.41
CA ASN A 121 -4.75 4.75 5.86
C ASN A 121 -4.00 6.03 6.31
N PRO A 122 -4.67 6.94 7.03
CA PRO A 122 -4.03 8.18 7.47
C PRO A 122 -2.86 7.94 8.42
N ASP A 123 -2.96 6.96 9.34
CA ASP A 123 -1.94 6.72 10.38
C ASP A 123 -0.66 6.08 9.82
N SER A 124 -0.76 5.30 8.75
CA SER A 124 0.41 4.64 8.14
C SER A 124 0.89 5.35 6.87
N ASP A 125 -0.01 5.67 5.95
CA ASP A 125 0.36 6.17 4.63
C ASP A 125 0.63 7.68 4.66
N ILE A 126 -0.35 8.42 5.18
CA ILE A 126 -0.30 9.89 5.14
C ILE A 126 0.71 10.40 6.17
N LEU A 127 0.62 9.93 7.42
CA LEU A 127 1.60 10.28 8.45
C LEU A 127 3.01 9.87 8.04
N GLY A 128 3.17 8.68 7.47
CA GLY A 128 4.46 8.20 6.98
C GLY A 128 5.02 9.05 5.84
N GLY A 129 4.18 9.42 4.86
CA GLY A 129 4.55 10.35 3.79
C GLY A 129 4.96 11.72 4.30
N ILE A 130 4.21 12.29 5.26
CA ILE A 130 4.54 13.55 5.94
C ILE A 130 5.90 13.44 6.65
N ASN A 131 6.12 12.37 7.43
CA ASN A 131 7.37 12.14 8.15
C ASN A 131 8.58 11.98 7.20
N ALA A 132 8.33 11.50 5.99
CA ALA A 132 9.34 11.41 4.93
C ALA A 132 9.50 12.70 4.13
N GLY A 133 8.72 13.75 4.39
CA GLY A 133 8.75 15.04 3.70
C GLY A 133 8.19 14.99 2.28
N LEU A 134 7.27 14.08 2.01
CA LEU A 134 6.62 13.92 0.71
C LEU A 134 5.29 14.69 0.66
N ASP A 135 4.85 15.01 -0.55
CA ASP A 135 3.46 15.37 -0.78
C ASP A 135 2.58 14.15 -0.50
N THR A 136 1.38 14.37 0.04
CA THR A 136 0.47 13.29 0.41
C THR A 136 -0.93 13.50 -0.16
N CYS A 137 -1.56 12.41 -0.59
CA CYS A 137 -2.94 12.38 -1.02
C CYS A 137 -3.70 11.26 -0.29
N TRP A 138 -4.63 11.63 0.56
CA TRP A 138 -5.47 10.67 1.25
C TRP A 138 -6.63 10.21 0.36
N LEU A 139 -6.68 8.92 0.04
CA LEU A 139 -7.79 8.27 -0.65
C LEU A 139 -8.88 7.91 0.37
N ASN A 140 -9.74 8.88 0.68
CA ASN A 140 -10.80 8.78 1.70
C ASN A 140 -12.13 8.38 1.07
N ARG A 141 -12.26 7.11 0.71
CA ARG A 141 -13.47 6.58 0.04
C ARG A 141 -14.72 6.56 0.92
N ASP A 142 -14.52 6.46 2.23
CA ASP A 142 -15.60 6.36 3.21
C ASP A 142 -16.01 7.73 3.78
N ASN A 143 -15.40 8.82 3.30
CA ASN A 143 -15.60 10.17 3.79
C ASN A 143 -15.45 10.29 5.32
N LYS A 144 -14.41 9.65 5.86
CA LYS A 144 -14.07 9.69 7.29
C LYS A 144 -13.57 11.09 7.69
N PRO A 145 -13.78 11.50 8.95
CA PRO A 145 -13.19 12.74 9.44
C PRO A 145 -11.65 12.66 9.40
N THR A 146 -11.01 13.78 9.12
CA THR A 146 -9.55 13.87 9.16
C THR A 146 -9.07 13.66 10.59
N PRO A 147 -8.13 12.72 10.83
CA PRO A 147 -7.58 12.53 12.17
C PRO A 147 -6.81 13.75 12.65
N ASP A 148 -6.86 14.00 13.96
CA ASP A 148 -6.15 15.12 14.58
C ASP A 148 -4.64 15.03 14.31
N GLY A 149 -4.05 16.14 13.88
CA GLY A 149 -2.61 16.26 13.67
C GLY A 149 -2.09 15.63 12.35
N ILE A 150 -2.94 15.00 11.54
CA ILE A 150 -2.55 14.43 10.23
C ILE A 150 -3.22 15.23 9.11
N ILE A 151 -2.46 16.13 8.49
CA ILE A 151 -2.98 17.02 7.44
C ILE A 151 -2.43 16.58 6.08
N PRO A 152 -3.19 15.83 5.26
CA PRO A 152 -2.76 15.49 3.91
C PRO A 152 -2.73 16.75 3.03
N LYS A 153 -1.79 16.82 2.08
CA LYS A 153 -1.76 17.91 1.09
C LYS A 153 -3.01 17.90 0.20
N TYR A 154 -3.47 16.69 -0.15
CA TYR A 154 -4.67 16.46 -0.95
C TYR A 154 -5.53 15.37 -0.31
N GLN A 155 -6.83 15.44 -0.56
CA GLN A 155 -7.80 14.40 -0.22
C GLN A 155 -8.74 14.17 -1.39
N VAL A 156 -8.99 12.90 -1.72
CA VAL A 156 -9.88 12.49 -2.80
C VAL A 156 -10.78 11.33 -2.34
N GLY A 157 -12.00 11.27 -2.86
CA GLY A 157 -12.95 10.19 -2.53
C GLY A 157 -12.85 8.98 -3.44
N SER A 158 -12.12 9.06 -4.56
CA SER A 158 -11.98 7.97 -5.53
C SER A 158 -10.69 8.09 -6.34
N LEU A 159 -10.31 7.01 -7.03
CA LEU A 159 -9.18 7.05 -7.96
C LEU A 159 -9.48 7.88 -9.21
N TRP A 160 -10.75 8.03 -9.60
CA TRP A 160 -11.17 8.96 -10.65
C TRP A 160 -10.91 10.42 -10.26
N ASN A 161 -11.19 10.78 -9.01
CA ASN A 161 -10.87 12.13 -8.52
C ASN A 161 -9.36 12.35 -8.45
N LEU A 162 -8.58 11.30 -8.11
CA LEU A 162 -7.12 11.37 -8.10
C LEU A 162 -6.58 11.61 -9.52
N GLU A 163 -7.08 10.91 -10.53
CA GLU A 163 -6.69 11.10 -11.92
C GLU A 163 -6.94 12.55 -12.38
N GLN A 164 -8.11 13.11 -12.06
CA GLN A 164 -8.44 14.51 -12.36
C GLN A 164 -7.51 15.50 -11.65
N LEU A 165 -7.17 15.24 -10.38
CA LEU A 165 -6.25 16.06 -9.60
C LEU A 165 -4.86 16.06 -10.24
N LEU A 166 -4.33 14.88 -10.59
CA LEU A 166 -3.00 14.73 -11.19
C LEU A 166 -2.92 15.40 -12.56
N SER A 167 -3.95 15.25 -13.38
CA SER A 167 -4.02 15.89 -14.70
C SER A 167 -3.99 17.43 -14.62
N LYS A 168 -4.56 18.01 -13.57
CA LYS A 168 -4.59 19.47 -13.38
C LYS A 168 -3.32 20.02 -12.74
N SER A 169 -2.71 19.28 -11.82
CA SER A 169 -1.67 19.79 -10.92
C SER A 169 -0.26 19.39 -11.34
N TYR A 170 -0.09 18.22 -11.96
CA TYR A 170 1.22 17.64 -12.21
C TYR A 170 1.54 17.42 -13.69
N PHE A 171 0.55 17.38 -14.57
CA PHE A 171 0.72 17.04 -15.99
C PHE A 171 0.22 18.13 -16.92
N LYS A 172 0.67 19.36 -16.69
CA LYS A 172 0.43 20.48 -17.59
C LYS A 172 1.34 20.43 -18.81
#